data_5f4d2ace57e9c0670e68608ef8d64506
#
_entry.id   5f4d2ace57e9c0670e68608ef8d64506
#
_cell.length_a   1.000
_cell.length_b   1.000
_cell.length_c   1.000
_cell.angle_alpha   90.00
_cell.angle_beta   90.00
_cell.angle_gamma   90.00
#
_symmetry.space_group_name_H-M   'P 1'
#
loop_
_entity.id
_entity.type
_entity.pdbx_description
1 polymer ?
#
loop_
_entity_poly.entity_id
_entity_poly.type
_entity_poly.pdbx_seq_one_letter_code
_entity_poly.pdbx_strand_id
1 'polypeptide(L)'
;MLFVSLAIVSIYAVFILTCLVEWLRNRSFTGNSVQKTDITLSLIVCCKNEEKRLSGLLASIEGQIEVIDEVVFASDHSTDSTESILNAFAQQYSNITVFATEGNGKKNALREAIAKTDSDYILCTDADCTLPDGYLNRVKQFLSSRLPDLMIGAVKYTDDGSTFGRLQALDFASLAATTAGAALAGCPIMCNGANLAFGRDVWEKAKDDLVDDERSGDDMFLMHSVKKSGGTILFLKSPEAFVETAPARTLADFLEQRKRWASKSRHYTDPQTIAVAILVALVNVSVIISIAAAFYDVRFLSVFVLKLIIDCCLLIPFLFFSRQRHLVKFIMPLSIIYPFYTILTVILSTCGRYRWKDQ
;
A
#
# COMPACT_ATOMS: atom_id res chain seq x y z
N MET A 1 26.00 -14.05 21.03
CA MET A 1 25.42 -13.77 19.70
C MET A 1 24.09 -14.51 19.47
N LEU A 2 24.05 -15.84 19.52
CA LEU A 2 22.81 -16.65 19.30
C LEU A 2 21.64 -16.19 20.18
N PHE A 3 21.83 -16.04 21.49
CA PHE A 3 20.75 -15.57 22.40
C PHE A 3 20.21 -14.18 22.03
N VAL A 4 21.06 -13.26 21.58
CA VAL A 4 20.61 -11.93 21.15
C VAL A 4 19.76 -12.02 19.88
N SER A 5 20.20 -12.80 18.88
CA SER A 5 19.42 -13.01 17.65
C SER A 5 18.08 -13.70 17.93
N LEU A 6 18.05 -14.70 18.82
CA LEU A 6 16.82 -15.36 19.24
C LEU A 6 15.87 -14.39 19.99
N ALA A 7 16.41 -13.53 20.85
CA ALA A 7 15.60 -12.52 21.54
C ALA A 7 14.95 -11.54 20.55
N ILE A 8 15.72 -11.05 19.57
CA ILE A 8 15.21 -10.14 18.52
C ILE A 8 14.10 -10.83 17.72
N VAL A 9 14.31 -12.08 17.26
CA VAL A 9 13.30 -12.84 16.51
C VAL A 9 12.08 -13.16 17.39
N SER A 10 12.23 -13.34 18.71
CA SER A 10 11.10 -13.53 19.62
C SER A 10 10.24 -12.27 19.76
N ILE A 11 10.84 -11.09 19.82
CA ILE A 11 10.10 -9.81 19.81
C ILE A 11 9.34 -9.66 18.48
N TYR A 12 10.01 -9.97 17.38
CA TYR A 12 9.37 -9.99 16.05
C TYR A 12 8.21 -10.99 15.99
N ALA A 13 8.38 -12.17 16.58
CA ALA A 13 7.32 -13.18 16.66
C ALA A 13 6.09 -12.64 17.38
N VAL A 14 6.25 -11.95 18.49
CA VAL A 14 5.12 -11.32 19.21
C VAL A 14 4.38 -10.35 18.29
N PHE A 15 5.09 -9.49 17.56
CA PHE A 15 4.48 -8.55 16.63
C PHE A 15 3.70 -9.26 15.51
N ILE A 16 4.32 -10.23 14.81
CA ILE A 16 3.67 -10.94 13.69
C ILE A 16 2.50 -11.81 14.18
N LEU A 17 2.64 -12.47 15.34
CA LEU A 17 1.56 -13.26 15.92
C LEU A 17 0.39 -12.37 16.37
N THR A 18 0.65 -11.17 16.86
CA THR A 18 -0.41 -10.18 17.14
C THR A 18 -1.16 -9.82 15.84
N CYS A 19 -0.41 -9.52 14.76
CA CYS A 19 -1.01 -9.28 13.44
C CYS A 19 -1.85 -10.49 12.96
N LEU A 20 -1.35 -11.70 13.13
CA LEU A 20 -2.07 -12.95 12.79
C LEU A 20 -3.36 -13.10 13.60
N VAL A 21 -3.28 -12.94 14.91
CA VAL A 21 -4.44 -13.09 15.81
C VAL A 21 -5.54 -12.11 15.40
N GLU A 22 -5.20 -10.85 15.19
CA GLU A 22 -6.18 -9.85 14.77
C GLU A 22 -6.67 -10.08 13.34
N TRP A 23 -5.80 -10.56 12.45
CA TRP A 23 -6.23 -10.99 11.12
C TRP A 23 -7.26 -12.12 11.18
N LEU A 24 -7.06 -13.14 12.02
CA LEU A 24 -7.97 -14.28 12.15
C LEU A 24 -9.25 -13.92 12.91
N ARG A 25 -9.15 -13.08 13.93
CA ARG A 25 -10.28 -12.65 14.78
C ARG A 25 -11.28 -11.75 14.05
N ASN A 26 -10.77 -10.84 13.24
CA ASN A 26 -11.59 -9.90 12.50
C ASN A 26 -12.24 -10.59 11.30
N ARG A 27 -13.57 -10.51 11.20
CA ARG A 27 -14.34 -11.07 10.08
C ARG A 27 -14.18 -10.22 8.83
N SER A 28 -14.30 -10.85 7.65
CA SER A 28 -14.37 -10.14 6.37
C SER A 28 -15.59 -9.25 6.32
N PHE A 29 -15.43 -8.06 5.76
CA PHE A 29 -16.54 -7.18 5.48
C PHE A 29 -17.30 -7.67 4.25
N THR A 30 -18.57 -8.01 4.41
CA THR A 30 -19.44 -8.55 3.35
C THR A 30 -20.49 -7.56 2.83
N GLY A 31 -20.59 -6.38 3.45
CA GLY A 31 -21.54 -5.34 3.05
C GLY A 31 -23.00 -5.56 3.50
N ASN A 32 -23.30 -6.69 4.12
CA ASN A 32 -24.68 -7.01 4.53
C ASN A 32 -24.87 -6.70 6.01
N SER A 33 -25.61 -5.65 6.36
CA SER A 33 -26.22 -5.52 7.70
C SER A 33 -25.85 -4.37 8.63
N VAL A 34 -25.54 -3.18 8.18
CA VAL A 34 -25.39 -2.03 9.11
C VAL A 34 -26.25 -0.87 8.62
N GLN A 35 -26.81 -0.08 9.53
CA GLN A 35 -27.43 1.21 9.21
C GLN A 35 -26.49 1.99 8.28
N LYS A 36 -26.95 2.29 7.07
CA LYS A 36 -26.17 3.03 6.08
C LYS A 36 -26.46 4.50 6.28
N THR A 37 -25.38 5.27 6.46
CA THR A 37 -25.43 6.72 6.30
C THR A 37 -25.29 7.02 4.82
N ASP A 38 -26.11 7.92 4.30
CA ASP A 38 -25.96 8.40 2.93
C ASP A 38 -24.68 9.24 2.87
N ILE A 39 -23.74 8.82 2.04
CA ILE A 39 -22.45 9.48 1.83
C ILE A 39 -22.17 9.64 0.35
N THR A 40 -21.48 10.71 0.00
CA THR A 40 -20.92 10.91 -1.33
C THR A 40 -19.45 10.50 -1.36
N LEU A 41 -19.02 9.90 -2.48
CA LEU A 41 -17.67 9.38 -2.67
C LEU A 41 -17.07 9.84 -3.99
N SER A 42 -15.94 10.53 -3.96
CA SER A 42 -15.15 10.86 -5.14
C SER A 42 -13.94 9.95 -5.28
N LEU A 43 -13.69 9.48 -6.51
CA LEU A 43 -12.46 8.78 -6.87
C LEU A 43 -11.48 9.78 -7.48
N ILE A 44 -10.30 9.92 -6.87
CA ILE A 44 -9.22 10.80 -7.35
C ILE A 44 -8.11 9.96 -7.97
N VAL A 45 -7.70 10.32 -9.18
CA VAL A 45 -6.60 9.70 -9.91
C VAL A 45 -5.65 10.76 -10.42
N CYS A 46 -4.41 10.76 -9.92
CA CYS A 46 -3.34 11.61 -10.45
C CYS A 46 -2.57 10.88 -11.54
N CYS A 47 -2.48 11.46 -12.73
CA CYS A 47 -1.89 10.87 -13.91
C CYS A 47 -0.68 11.65 -14.40
N LYS A 48 0.40 10.96 -14.77
CA LYS A 48 1.55 11.54 -15.48
C LYS A 48 2.16 10.52 -16.44
N ASN A 49 2.04 10.75 -17.75
CA ASN A 49 2.58 9.89 -18.80
C ASN A 49 2.15 8.42 -18.64
N GLU A 50 0.84 8.18 -18.61
CA GLU A 50 0.24 6.85 -18.34
C GLU A 50 -0.53 6.29 -19.56
N GLU A 51 -0.34 6.82 -20.78
CA GLU A 51 -1.09 6.39 -21.98
C GLU A 51 -1.16 4.87 -22.17
N LYS A 52 -0.10 4.13 -21.78
CA LYS A 52 0.02 2.67 -21.93
C LYS A 52 -0.62 1.85 -20.83
N ARG A 53 -1.05 2.49 -19.72
CA ARG A 53 -1.52 1.80 -18.52
C ARG A 53 -2.95 2.14 -18.13
N LEU A 54 -3.48 3.27 -18.61
CA LEU A 54 -4.82 3.75 -18.28
C LEU A 54 -5.95 2.79 -18.64
N SER A 55 -5.81 2.01 -19.71
CA SER A 55 -6.90 1.18 -20.25
C SER A 55 -7.53 0.25 -19.22
N GLY A 56 -6.71 -0.37 -18.35
CA GLY A 56 -7.20 -1.26 -17.29
C GLY A 56 -8.00 -0.52 -16.23
N LEU A 57 -7.53 0.64 -15.80
CA LEU A 57 -8.23 1.48 -14.83
C LEU A 57 -9.55 1.99 -15.40
N LEU A 58 -9.53 2.57 -16.61
CA LEU A 58 -10.73 3.14 -17.23
C LEU A 58 -11.83 2.09 -17.43
N ALA A 59 -11.49 0.90 -17.95
CA ALA A 59 -12.43 -0.19 -18.09
C ALA A 59 -13.01 -0.65 -16.74
N SER A 60 -12.19 -0.66 -15.67
CA SER A 60 -12.66 -1.03 -14.33
C SER A 60 -13.55 0.03 -13.68
N ILE A 61 -13.35 1.31 -13.99
CA ILE A 61 -14.23 2.41 -13.56
C ILE A 61 -15.53 2.35 -14.33
N GLU A 62 -15.48 2.18 -15.65
CA GLU A 62 -16.66 2.08 -16.51
C GLU A 62 -17.65 1.03 -16.01
N GLY A 63 -17.15 -0.16 -15.67
CA GLY A 63 -17.97 -1.26 -15.13
C GLY A 63 -18.66 -0.96 -13.78
N GLN A 64 -18.32 0.16 -13.12
CA GLN A 64 -18.82 0.52 -11.78
C GLN A 64 -19.21 2.00 -11.68
N ILE A 65 -19.33 2.72 -12.80
CA ILE A 65 -19.50 4.18 -12.84
C ILE A 65 -20.76 4.65 -12.12
N GLU A 66 -21.82 3.85 -12.12
CA GLU A 66 -23.09 4.14 -11.46
C GLU A 66 -23.02 4.16 -9.93
N VAL A 67 -21.94 3.63 -9.35
CA VAL A 67 -21.77 3.53 -7.89
C VAL A 67 -21.06 4.76 -7.32
N ILE A 68 -20.20 5.37 -8.12
CA ILE A 68 -19.35 6.49 -7.71
C ILE A 68 -20.04 7.82 -8.02
N ASP A 69 -20.00 8.74 -7.07
CA ASP A 69 -20.67 10.03 -7.25
C ASP A 69 -19.87 10.94 -8.18
N GLU A 70 -18.53 10.88 -8.11
CA GLU A 70 -17.65 11.68 -8.94
C GLU A 70 -16.31 10.99 -9.18
N VAL A 71 -15.71 11.19 -10.35
CA VAL A 71 -14.35 10.79 -10.68
C VAL A 71 -13.56 12.01 -11.14
N VAL A 72 -12.40 12.25 -10.53
CA VAL A 72 -11.54 13.38 -10.87
C VAL A 72 -10.18 12.89 -11.32
N PHE A 73 -9.84 13.13 -12.57
CA PHE A 73 -8.52 12.87 -13.13
C PHE A 73 -7.69 14.16 -13.17
N ALA A 74 -6.56 14.18 -12.48
CA ALA A 74 -5.59 15.28 -12.52
C ALA A 74 -4.39 14.90 -13.37
N SER A 75 -4.18 15.58 -14.51
CA SER A 75 -3.04 15.37 -15.40
C SER A 75 -1.87 16.25 -14.97
N ASP A 76 -0.83 15.65 -14.35
CA ASP A 76 0.39 16.36 -13.92
C ASP A 76 1.35 16.56 -15.09
N HIS A 77 1.05 17.53 -15.97
CA HIS A 77 1.91 17.92 -17.11
C HIS A 77 2.29 16.72 -17.98
N SER A 78 1.32 15.86 -18.34
CA SER A 78 1.56 14.74 -19.25
C SER A 78 1.93 15.24 -20.65
N THR A 79 2.94 14.61 -21.26
CA THR A 79 3.47 14.95 -22.58
C THR A 79 3.13 13.90 -23.64
N ASP A 80 2.50 12.80 -23.22
CA ASP A 80 2.00 11.72 -24.07
C ASP A 80 0.49 11.84 -24.31
N SER A 81 -0.17 10.81 -24.79
CA SER A 81 -1.61 10.79 -25.07
C SER A 81 -2.51 10.67 -23.84
N THR A 82 -1.95 10.70 -22.61
CA THR A 82 -2.70 10.52 -21.35
C THR A 82 -3.93 11.44 -21.30
N GLU A 83 -3.73 12.74 -21.49
CA GLU A 83 -4.81 13.73 -21.36
C GLU A 83 -5.89 13.58 -22.43
N SER A 84 -5.52 13.27 -23.67
CA SER A 84 -6.47 13.03 -24.75
C SER A 84 -7.33 11.78 -24.49
N ILE A 85 -6.74 10.71 -23.95
CA ILE A 85 -7.46 9.48 -23.56
C ILE A 85 -8.46 9.78 -22.42
N LEU A 86 -8.03 10.50 -21.39
CA LEU A 86 -8.89 10.87 -20.27
C LEU A 86 -10.06 11.76 -20.70
N ASN A 87 -9.82 12.77 -21.55
CA ASN A 87 -10.87 13.64 -22.07
C ASN A 87 -11.88 12.88 -22.93
N ALA A 88 -11.42 11.95 -23.79
CA ALA A 88 -12.31 11.10 -24.57
C ALA A 88 -13.20 10.19 -23.70
N PHE A 89 -12.65 9.68 -22.60
CA PHE A 89 -13.41 8.91 -21.61
C PHE A 89 -14.43 9.77 -20.85
N ALA A 90 -14.02 10.96 -20.39
CA ALA A 90 -14.89 11.86 -19.64
C ALA A 90 -16.10 12.36 -20.47
N GLN A 91 -15.97 12.50 -21.79
CA GLN A 91 -17.09 12.89 -22.66
C GLN A 91 -18.28 11.92 -22.61
N GLN A 92 -18.08 10.69 -22.15
CA GLN A 92 -19.11 9.66 -22.09
C GLN A 92 -19.91 9.71 -20.78
N TYR A 93 -19.44 10.42 -19.75
CA TYR A 93 -20.01 10.40 -18.41
C TYR A 93 -20.04 11.79 -17.78
N SER A 94 -21.19 12.17 -17.24
CA SER A 94 -21.40 13.51 -16.65
C SER A 94 -20.75 13.70 -15.28
N ASN A 95 -20.37 12.61 -14.61
CA ASN A 95 -19.75 12.61 -13.29
C ASN A 95 -18.22 12.45 -13.34
N ILE A 96 -17.59 12.67 -14.50
CA ILE A 96 -16.14 12.61 -14.67
C ILE A 96 -15.58 13.99 -15.00
N THR A 97 -14.62 14.45 -14.21
CA THR A 97 -13.86 15.69 -14.42
C THR A 97 -12.42 15.36 -14.79
N VAL A 98 -11.89 15.99 -15.84
CA VAL A 98 -10.48 15.91 -16.24
C VAL A 98 -9.91 17.31 -16.30
N PHE A 99 -8.73 17.52 -15.75
CA PHE A 99 -8.04 18.80 -15.82
C PHE A 99 -6.51 18.63 -15.79
N ALA A 100 -5.80 19.61 -16.41
CA ALA A 100 -4.36 19.74 -16.26
C ALA A 100 -4.05 20.52 -14.98
N THR A 101 -3.08 20.06 -14.21
CA THR A 101 -2.69 20.71 -12.95
C THR A 101 -1.89 21.98 -13.21
N GLU A 102 -2.03 22.97 -12.33
CA GLU A 102 -1.22 24.19 -12.34
C GLU A 102 0.14 23.92 -11.69
N GLY A 103 0.14 23.25 -10.52
CA GLY A 103 1.34 22.86 -9.80
C GLY A 103 1.97 21.57 -10.32
N ASN A 104 3.26 21.39 -10.03
CA ASN A 104 4.00 20.19 -10.43
C ASN A 104 4.01 19.13 -9.32
N GLY A 105 3.90 17.85 -9.73
CA GLY A 105 4.06 16.69 -8.85
C GLY A 105 2.76 16.20 -8.24
N LYS A 106 2.77 14.92 -7.86
CA LYS A 106 1.59 14.17 -7.38
C LYS A 106 0.85 14.86 -6.23
N LYS A 107 1.56 15.52 -5.31
CA LYS A 107 0.94 16.22 -4.17
C LYS A 107 0.07 17.39 -4.59
N ASN A 108 0.60 18.25 -5.50
CA ASN A 108 -0.16 19.36 -6.01
C ASN A 108 -1.35 18.87 -6.82
N ALA A 109 -1.14 17.83 -7.67
CA ALA A 109 -2.23 17.20 -8.41
C ALA A 109 -3.32 16.66 -7.49
N LEU A 110 -2.97 16.03 -6.37
CA LEU A 110 -3.92 15.56 -5.36
C LEU A 110 -4.66 16.70 -4.68
N ARG A 111 -3.96 17.76 -4.23
CA ARG A 111 -4.58 18.95 -3.62
C ARG A 111 -5.56 19.63 -4.57
N GLU A 112 -5.15 19.85 -5.82
CA GLU A 112 -6.00 20.47 -6.83
C GLU A 112 -7.21 19.60 -7.18
N ALA A 113 -7.04 18.27 -7.27
CA ALA A 113 -8.13 17.34 -7.54
C ALA A 113 -9.16 17.33 -6.40
N ILE A 114 -8.71 17.29 -5.15
CA ILE A 114 -9.61 17.33 -3.99
C ILE A 114 -10.37 18.65 -3.92
N ALA A 115 -9.76 19.75 -4.32
CA ALA A 115 -10.41 21.07 -4.36
C ALA A 115 -11.52 21.17 -5.42
N LYS A 116 -11.59 20.22 -6.38
CA LYS A 116 -12.62 20.20 -7.44
C LYS A 116 -13.84 19.34 -7.11
N THR A 117 -13.86 18.70 -5.96
CA THR A 117 -14.98 17.85 -5.52
C THR A 117 -15.49 18.30 -4.15
N ASP A 118 -16.76 18.06 -3.86
CA ASP A 118 -17.40 18.36 -2.56
C ASP A 118 -17.87 17.10 -1.83
N SER A 119 -17.47 15.90 -2.30
CA SER A 119 -17.87 14.62 -1.69
C SER A 119 -17.41 14.48 -0.24
N ASP A 120 -18.18 13.76 0.57
CA ASP A 120 -17.88 13.50 2.00
C ASP A 120 -16.59 12.70 2.17
N TYR A 121 -16.34 11.76 1.24
CA TYR A 121 -15.14 10.91 1.23
C TYR A 121 -14.38 11.02 -0.08
N ILE A 122 -13.06 10.96 0.04
CA ILE A 122 -12.11 10.91 -1.07
C ILE A 122 -11.50 9.51 -1.10
N LEU A 123 -11.57 8.84 -2.24
CA LEU A 123 -10.90 7.58 -2.52
C LEU A 123 -9.77 7.84 -3.52
N CYS A 124 -8.56 7.43 -3.19
CA CYS A 124 -7.39 7.55 -4.06
C CYS A 124 -7.02 6.21 -4.68
N THR A 125 -6.66 6.24 -5.97
CA THR A 125 -6.01 5.12 -6.65
C THR A 125 -4.94 5.64 -7.62
N ASP A 126 -4.02 4.76 -8.03
CA ASP A 126 -2.99 5.12 -9.02
C ASP A 126 -3.48 4.80 -10.45
N ALA A 127 -3.00 5.56 -11.44
CA ALA A 127 -3.41 5.45 -12.84
C ALA A 127 -3.08 4.10 -13.50
N ASP A 128 -2.12 3.35 -12.95
CA ASP A 128 -1.70 2.02 -13.40
C ASP A 128 -2.36 0.87 -12.64
N CYS A 129 -3.41 1.18 -11.87
CA CYS A 129 -4.19 0.22 -11.11
C CYS A 129 -5.40 -0.30 -11.91
N THR A 130 -5.92 -1.45 -11.45
CA THR A 130 -7.21 -2.01 -11.89
C THR A 130 -8.06 -2.28 -10.64
N LEU A 131 -9.30 -1.81 -10.68
CA LEU A 131 -10.26 -1.99 -9.59
C LEU A 131 -11.05 -3.30 -9.84
N PRO A 132 -11.14 -4.22 -8.88
CA PRO A 132 -11.93 -5.43 -9.08
C PRO A 132 -13.43 -5.11 -9.20
N ASP A 133 -14.18 -6.03 -9.80
CA ASP A 133 -15.64 -5.91 -9.93
C ASP A 133 -16.30 -5.76 -8.56
N GLY A 134 -17.21 -4.78 -8.43
CA GLY A 134 -17.92 -4.47 -7.20
C GLY A 134 -17.08 -3.77 -6.13
N TYR A 135 -15.84 -3.37 -6.45
CA TYR A 135 -14.93 -2.70 -5.53
C TYR A 135 -15.50 -1.37 -5.00
N LEU A 136 -15.94 -0.47 -5.90
CA LEU A 136 -16.47 0.84 -5.50
C LEU A 136 -17.70 0.70 -4.58
N ASN A 137 -18.58 -0.26 -4.89
CA ASN A 137 -19.72 -0.56 -4.02
C ASN A 137 -19.28 -1.07 -2.64
N ARG A 138 -18.25 -1.93 -2.59
CA ARG A 138 -17.69 -2.44 -1.33
C ARG A 138 -17.09 -1.33 -0.47
N VAL A 139 -16.33 -0.43 -1.09
CA VAL A 139 -15.76 0.76 -0.42
C VAL A 139 -16.87 1.66 0.10
N LYS A 140 -17.84 2.05 -0.75
CA LYS A 140 -18.95 2.94 -0.36
C LYS A 140 -19.78 2.34 0.79
N GLN A 141 -20.06 1.03 0.75
CA GLN A 141 -20.75 0.33 1.84
C GLN A 141 -19.92 0.33 3.14
N PHE A 142 -18.61 0.14 3.05
CA PHE A 142 -17.74 0.16 4.23
C PHE A 142 -17.71 1.56 4.85
N LEU A 143 -17.48 2.59 4.06
CA LEU A 143 -17.43 3.97 4.50
C LEU A 143 -18.77 4.40 5.12
N SER A 144 -19.90 4.15 4.46
CA SER A 144 -21.23 4.52 4.95
C SER A 144 -21.66 3.77 6.23
N SER A 145 -21.10 2.60 6.49
CA SER A 145 -21.44 1.79 7.66
C SER A 145 -20.50 1.96 8.85
N ARG A 146 -19.26 2.39 8.61
CA ARG A 146 -18.20 2.47 9.64
C ARG A 146 -17.74 3.89 9.93
N LEU A 147 -17.95 4.81 8.98
CA LEU A 147 -17.57 6.22 9.06
C LEU A 147 -16.13 6.43 9.61
N PRO A 148 -15.10 5.75 9.06
CA PRO A 148 -13.74 5.95 9.51
C PRO A 148 -13.22 7.32 9.06
N ASP A 149 -12.31 7.92 9.80
CA ASP A 149 -11.56 9.08 9.34
C ASP A 149 -10.63 8.72 8.19
N LEU A 150 -10.05 7.50 8.22
CA LEU A 150 -9.22 6.96 7.15
C LEU A 150 -9.44 5.45 6.99
N MET A 151 -9.69 5.01 5.76
CA MET A 151 -9.77 3.60 5.37
C MET A 151 -8.50 3.18 4.64
N ILE A 152 -7.85 2.14 5.13
CA ILE A 152 -6.74 1.47 4.45
C ILE A 152 -7.29 0.28 3.67
N GLY A 153 -7.03 0.21 2.37
CA GLY A 153 -7.31 -0.95 1.53
C GLY A 153 -6.03 -1.68 1.13
N ALA A 154 -6.17 -2.94 0.74
CA ALA A 154 -5.06 -3.74 0.25
C ALA A 154 -4.83 -3.57 -1.25
N VAL A 155 -3.57 -3.61 -1.64
CA VAL A 155 -3.14 -3.66 -3.04
C VAL A 155 -2.35 -4.94 -3.25
N LYS A 156 -2.47 -5.56 -4.42
CA LYS A 156 -1.71 -6.76 -4.81
C LYS A 156 -1.15 -6.60 -6.23
N TYR A 157 -0.08 -7.34 -6.53
CA TYR A 157 0.43 -7.42 -7.89
C TYR A 157 -0.31 -8.48 -8.70
N THR A 158 -0.55 -8.17 -9.97
CA THR A 158 -1.02 -9.13 -10.97
C THR A 158 0.05 -10.20 -11.23
N ASP A 159 -0.36 -11.41 -11.60
CA ASP A 159 0.59 -12.49 -11.99
C ASP A 159 0.97 -12.31 -13.46
N ASP A 160 2.19 -11.86 -13.71
CA ASP A 160 2.77 -11.72 -15.05
C ASP A 160 3.36 -13.05 -15.60
N GLY A 161 3.23 -14.15 -14.85
CA GLY A 161 3.77 -15.46 -15.20
C GLY A 161 5.25 -15.64 -14.89
N SER A 162 6.01 -14.57 -14.64
CA SER A 162 7.45 -14.62 -14.39
C SER A 162 7.78 -15.00 -12.94
N THR A 163 8.91 -15.67 -12.72
CA THR A 163 9.43 -15.92 -11.36
C THR A 163 9.75 -14.61 -10.64
N PHE A 164 10.31 -13.64 -11.36
CA PHE A 164 10.65 -12.34 -10.78
C PHE A 164 9.40 -11.55 -10.35
N GLY A 165 8.35 -11.51 -11.18
CA GLY A 165 7.08 -10.89 -10.83
C GLY A 165 6.42 -11.56 -9.61
N ARG A 166 6.46 -12.91 -9.54
CA ARG A 166 5.91 -13.68 -8.41
C ARG A 166 6.67 -13.46 -7.11
N LEU A 167 8.00 -13.32 -7.15
CA LEU A 167 8.79 -12.94 -5.97
C LEU A 167 8.45 -11.52 -5.50
N GLN A 168 8.27 -10.56 -6.41
CA GLN A 168 7.79 -9.22 -6.08
C GLN A 168 6.36 -9.24 -5.51
N ALA A 169 5.47 -10.05 -6.09
CA ALA A 169 4.09 -10.19 -5.61
C ALA A 169 4.05 -10.75 -4.18
N LEU A 170 4.90 -11.72 -3.87
CA LEU A 170 5.01 -12.28 -2.53
C LEU A 170 5.60 -11.27 -1.53
N ASP A 171 6.64 -10.54 -1.91
CA ASP A 171 7.21 -9.46 -1.11
C ASP A 171 6.15 -8.39 -0.80
N PHE A 172 5.41 -7.95 -1.82
CA PHE A 172 4.34 -6.97 -1.65
C PHE A 172 3.17 -7.50 -0.80
N ALA A 173 2.82 -8.79 -0.95
CA ALA A 173 1.83 -9.44 -0.10
C ALA A 173 2.27 -9.50 1.37
N SER A 174 3.56 -9.63 1.66
CA SER A 174 4.08 -9.58 3.03
C SER A 174 3.87 -8.20 3.69
N LEU A 175 4.11 -7.13 2.93
CA LEU A 175 3.82 -5.76 3.38
C LEU A 175 2.31 -5.56 3.59
N ALA A 176 1.47 -6.01 2.65
CA ALA A 176 0.03 -5.90 2.76
C ALA A 176 -0.54 -6.70 3.95
N ALA A 177 -0.03 -7.91 4.21
CA ALA A 177 -0.41 -8.73 5.35
C ALA A 177 -0.06 -8.07 6.70
N THR A 178 1.14 -7.50 6.78
CA THR A 178 1.60 -6.78 7.98
C THR A 178 0.80 -5.49 8.18
N THR A 179 0.55 -4.73 7.10
CA THR A 179 -0.32 -3.53 7.12
C THR A 179 -1.71 -3.88 7.65
N ALA A 180 -2.32 -4.92 7.09
CA ALA A 180 -3.66 -5.37 7.49
C ALA A 180 -3.71 -5.81 8.95
N GLY A 181 -2.76 -6.67 9.37
CA GLY A 181 -2.70 -7.17 10.74
C GLY A 181 -2.48 -6.06 11.76
N ALA A 182 -1.55 -5.14 11.50
CA ALA A 182 -1.26 -4.02 12.37
C ALA A 182 -2.44 -3.03 12.47
N ALA A 183 -3.08 -2.69 11.34
CA ALA A 183 -4.25 -1.82 11.34
C ALA A 183 -5.45 -2.45 12.08
N LEU A 184 -5.69 -3.76 11.90
CA LEU A 184 -6.72 -4.50 12.65
C LEU A 184 -6.41 -4.61 14.14
N ALA A 185 -5.13 -4.57 14.53
CA ALA A 185 -4.69 -4.49 15.92
C ALA A 185 -4.82 -3.08 16.52
N GLY A 186 -5.33 -2.09 15.78
CA GLY A 186 -5.41 -0.70 16.22
C GLY A 186 -4.07 0.05 16.20
N CYS A 187 -3.06 -0.50 15.54
CA CYS A 187 -1.72 0.07 15.41
C CYS A 187 -1.33 0.22 13.92
N PRO A 188 -2.03 1.05 13.11
CA PRO A 188 -1.69 1.22 11.71
C PRO A 188 -0.27 1.79 11.58
N ILE A 189 0.57 1.12 10.77
CA ILE A 189 1.98 1.45 10.55
C ILE A 189 2.31 1.73 9.08
N MET A 190 1.45 1.31 8.18
CA MET A 190 1.58 1.53 6.74
C MET A 190 0.21 1.70 6.10
N CYS A 191 0.18 2.37 4.95
CA CYS A 191 -0.94 2.39 4.02
C CYS A 191 -0.39 2.50 2.59
N ASN A 192 -1.28 2.43 1.60
CA ASN A 192 -0.92 2.56 0.20
C ASN A 192 -1.90 3.52 -0.48
N GLY A 193 -1.38 4.60 -1.07
CA GLY A 193 -2.17 5.60 -1.77
C GLY A 193 -2.97 5.10 -2.97
N ALA A 194 -2.64 3.90 -3.48
CA ALA A 194 -3.42 3.25 -4.54
C ALA A 194 -4.73 2.61 -4.05
N ASN A 195 -4.94 2.52 -2.71
CA ASN A 195 -6.19 2.02 -2.11
C ASN A 195 -6.37 2.66 -0.72
N LEU A 196 -6.67 3.96 -0.71
CA LEU A 196 -6.79 4.76 0.49
C LEU A 196 -8.01 5.66 0.37
N ALA A 197 -8.91 5.63 1.36
CA ALA A 197 -9.99 6.60 1.43
C ALA A 197 -9.95 7.37 2.76
N PHE A 198 -10.39 8.61 2.74
CA PHE A 198 -10.42 9.48 3.92
C PHE A 198 -11.57 10.48 3.83
N GLY A 199 -12.05 10.91 5.00
CA GLY A 199 -13.05 11.96 5.08
C GLY A 199 -12.50 13.31 4.62
N ARG A 200 -13.35 14.12 3.98
CA ARG A 200 -12.98 15.50 3.58
C ARG A 200 -12.52 16.32 4.77
N ASP A 201 -13.24 16.28 5.88
CA ASP A 201 -12.88 17.00 7.10
C ASP A 201 -11.50 16.63 7.65
N VAL A 202 -11.12 15.37 7.45
CA VAL A 202 -9.82 14.83 7.83
C VAL A 202 -8.74 15.43 6.95
N TRP A 203 -8.98 15.50 5.63
CA TRP A 203 -8.08 16.14 4.69
C TRP A 203 -7.85 17.60 5.02
N GLU A 204 -8.91 18.37 5.27
CA GLU A 204 -8.81 19.78 5.59
C GLU A 204 -7.94 20.07 6.82
N LYS A 205 -7.94 19.15 7.79
CA LYS A 205 -7.11 19.25 9.00
C LYS A 205 -5.65 18.80 8.79
N ALA A 206 -5.44 17.86 7.86
CA ALA A 206 -4.16 17.18 7.70
C ALA A 206 -3.34 17.69 6.50
N LYS A 207 -3.95 18.41 5.56
CA LYS A 207 -3.28 18.83 4.30
C LYS A 207 -2.03 19.69 4.50
N ASP A 208 -1.95 20.42 5.61
CA ASP A 208 -0.81 21.28 5.94
C ASP A 208 0.33 20.52 6.65
N ASP A 209 0.05 19.30 7.16
CA ASP A 209 1.04 18.41 7.75
C ASP A 209 1.82 17.59 6.69
N LEU A 210 1.44 17.69 5.41
CA LEU A 210 2.14 17.00 4.33
C LEU A 210 3.51 17.64 4.09
N VAL A 211 4.56 16.81 4.07
CA VAL A 211 5.96 17.23 3.89
C VAL A 211 6.18 17.65 2.43
N ASP A 212 6.19 18.92 2.12
CA ASP A 212 6.26 19.44 0.74
C ASP A 212 7.59 19.14 0.02
N ASP A 213 8.70 19.06 0.76
CA ASP A 213 10.02 18.74 0.21
C ASP A 213 10.18 17.29 -0.25
N GLU A 214 9.26 16.37 0.15
CA GLU A 214 9.32 14.96 -0.22
C GLU A 214 8.35 14.68 -1.37
N ARG A 215 8.85 14.19 -2.51
CA ARG A 215 8.08 13.96 -3.75
C ARG A 215 7.05 12.82 -3.67
N SER A 216 7.01 12.08 -2.58
CA SER A 216 6.07 10.96 -2.38
C SER A 216 5.83 10.73 -0.89
N GLY A 217 4.79 9.98 -0.52
CA GLY A 217 4.51 9.64 0.86
C GLY A 217 3.28 10.34 1.43
N ASP A 218 2.51 10.96 0.57
CA ASP A 218 1.26 11.64 0.93
C ASP A 218 0.34 10.74 1.73
N ASP A 219 0.26 9.47 1.33
CA ASP A 219 -0.44 8.39 1.99
C ASP A 219 0.00 8.20 3.45
N MET A 220 1.30 8.03 3.65
CA MET A 220 1.88 7.80 4.98
C MET A 220 1.78 9.03 5.88
N PHE A 221 2.03 10.22 5.35
CA PHE A 221 1.97 11.47 6.12
C PHE A 221 0.52 11.78 6.53
N LEU A 222 -0.44 11.57 5.62
CA LEU A 222 -1.87 11.70 5.94
C LEU A 222 -2.27 10.71 7.05
N MET A 223 -1.88 9.43 6.92
CA MET A 223 -2.16 8.44 7.96
C MET A 223 -1.54 8.82 9.31
N HIS A 224 -0.30 9.31 9.32
CA HIS A 224 0.35 9.75 10.56
C HIS A 224 -0.34 10.98 11.18
N SER A 225 -0.80 11.93 10.37
CA SER A 225 -1.56 13.10 10.85
C SER A 225 -2.89 12.67 11.47
N VAL A 226 -3.65 11.80 10.78
CA VAL A 226 -4.89 11.22 11.32
C VAL A 226 -4.65 10.48 12.63
N LYS A 227 -3.60 9.66 12.69
CA LYS A 227 -3.22 8.92 13.90
C LYS A 227 -2.84 9.86 15.05
N LYS A 228 -2.07 10.91 14.78
CA LYS A 228 -1.66 11.93 15.75
C LYS A 228 -2.86 12.69 16.33
N SER A 229 -3.87 12.96 15.51
CA SER A 229 -5.12 13.61 15.95
C SER A 229 -6.10 12.68 16.68
N GLY A 230 -5.78 11.39 16.82
CA GLY A 230 -6.67 10.40 17.44
C GLY A 230 -7.83 9.95 16.54
N GLY A 231 -7.72 10.16 15.23
CA GLY A 231 -8.73 9.77 14.26
C GLY A 231 -8.86 8.24 14.11
N THR A 232 -10.03 7.81 13.66
CA THR A 232 -10.37 6.39 13.45
C THR A 232 -9.80 5.88 12.15
N ILE A 233 -8.81 4.98 12.21
CA ILE A 233 -8.20 4.35 11.05
C ILE A 233 -8.65 2.89 10.99
N LEU A 234 -9.33 2.49 9.91
CA LEU A 234 -9.84 1.14 9.73
C LEU A 234 -9.29 0.48 8.47
N PHE A 235 -9.10 -0.84 8.54
CA PHE A 235 -8.71 -1.65 7.39
C PHE A 235 -9.94 -2.31 6.75
N LEU A 236 -10.11 -2.13 5.44
CA LEU A 236 -11.16 -2.83 4.66
C LEU A 236 -10.73 -4.27 4.36
N LYS A 237 -11.10 -5.19 5.24
CA LYS A 237 -10.84 -6.62 5.05
C LYS A 237 -11.92 -7.26 4.19
N SER A 238 -11.76 -7.22 2.87
CA SER A 238 -12.64 -7.88 1.89
C SER A 238 -11.82 -8.49 0.76
N PRO A 239 -12.05 -9.75 0.33
CA PRO A 239 -11.33 -10.35 -0.79
C PRO A 239 -11.60 -9.65 -2.13
N GLU A 240 -12.76 -8.99 -2.26
CA GLU A 240 -13.17 -8.23 -3.44
C GLU A 240 -12.63 -6.78 -3.45
N ALA A 241 -11.88 -6.36 -2.42
CA ALA A 241 -11.38 -4.99 -2.29
C ALA A 241 -9.85 -4.87 -2.48
N PHE A 242 -9.21 -5.86 -3.10
CA PHE A 242 -7.80 -5.80 -3.45
C PHE A 242 -7.61 -5.10 -4.79
N VAL A 243 -7.14 -3.87 -4.77
CA VAL A 243 -6.73 -3.16 -5.98
C VAL A 243 -5.51 -3.86 -6.60
N GLU A 244 -5.48 -3.98 -7.92
CA GLU A 244 -4.42 -4.68 -8.65
C GLU A 244 -3.52 -3.69 -9.39
N THR A 245 -2.21 -3.93 -9.36
CA THR A 245 -1.23 -3.21 -10.17
C THR A 245 -0.17 -4.17 -10.70
N ALA A 246 0.61 -3.77 -11.69
CA ALA A 246 1.65 -4.62 -12.27
C ALA A 246 2.95 -4.57 -11.47
N PRO A 247 3.71 -5.69 -11.37
CA PRO A 247 5.04 -5.67 -10.81
C PRO A 247 6.02 -4.90 -11.71
N ALA A 248 7.14 -4.47 -11.15
CA ALA A 248 8.22 -3.83 -11.91
C ALA A 248 8.79 -4.80 -12.97
N ARG A 249 9.02 -4.30 -14.19
CA ARG A 249 9.49 -5.14 -15.30
C ARG A 249 10.94 -5.55 -15.18
N THR A 250 11.78 -4.69 -14.62
CA THR A 250 13.22 -4.93 -14.48
C THR A 250 13.65 -4.85 -13.02
N LEU A 251 14.80 -5.48 -12.72
CA LEU A 251 15.41 -5.38 -11.39
C LEU A 251 15.78 -3.92 -11.04
N ALA A 252 16.20 -3.13 -12.03
CA ALA A 252 16.51 -1.72 -11.84
C ALA A 252 15.28 -0.92 -11.40
N ASP A 253 14.14 -1.09 -12.10
CA ASP A 253 12.88 -0.43 -11.73
C ASP A 253 12.39 -0.85 -10.34
N PHE A 254 12.53 -2.14 -10.02
CA PHE A 254 12.21 -2.66 -8.70
C PHE A 254 13.05 -2.01 -7.60
N LEU A 255 14.36 -1.93 -7.78
CA LEU A 255 15.26 -1.32 -6.79
C LEU A 255 14.99 0.19 -6.64
N GLU A 256 14.75 0.92 -7.73
CA GLU A 256 14.37 2.34 -7.68
C GLU A 256 13.02 2.54 -6.95
N GLN A 257 12.04 1.66 -7.19
CA GLN A 257 10.75 1.69 -6.47
C GLN A 257 10.98 1.47 -4.95
N ARG A 258 11.77 0.46 -4.56
CA ARG A 258 12.06 0.16 -3.15
C ARG A 258 12.88 1.26 -2.48
N LYS A 259 13.86 1.82 -3.18
CA LYS A 259 14.65 2.96 -2.72
C LYS A 259 13.75 4.18 -2.45
N ARG A 260 12.83 4.49 -3.36
CA ARG A 260 11.83 5.55 -3.20
C ARG A 260 10.93 5.30 -1.99
N TRP A 261 10.49 4.06 -1.75
CA TRP A 261 9.68 3.75 -0.57
C TRP A 261 10.48 3.87 0.73
N ALA A 262 11.71 3.44 0.73
CA ALA A 262 12.59 3.53 1.90
C ALA A 262 13.00 4.97 2.22
N SER A 263 13.17 5.85 1.22
CA SER A 263 13.59 7.25 1.46
C SER A 263 12.60 8.03 2.32
N LYS A 264 11.29 7.74 2.20
CA LYS A 264 10.22 8.37 2.99
C LYS A 264 10.40 8.18 4.51
N SER A 265 11.00 7.06 4.93
CA SER A 265 11.15 6.72 6.35
C SER A 265 11.95 7.75 7.16
N ARG A 266 12.76 8.58 6.50
CA ARG A 266 13.51 9.67 7.15
C ARG A 266 12.61 10.75 7.75
N HIS A 267 11.40 10.91 7.23
CA HIS A 267 10.43 11.90 7.65
C HIS A 267 9.33 11.33 8.57
N TYR A 268 9.43 10.05 8.93
CA TYR A 268 8.45 9.44 9.80
C TYR A 268 8.63 9.92 11.24
N THR A 269 7.52 10.35 11.85
CA THR A 269 7.47 10.82 13.24
C THR A 269 6.66 9.89 14.14
N ASP A 270 5.90 8.94 13.56
CA ASP A 270 5.11 7.98 14.33
C ASP A 270 6.00 6.94 15.00
N PRO A 271 6.02 6.86 16.34
CA PRO A 271 6.94 5.99 17.07
C PRO A 271 6.68 4.50 16.81
N GLN A 272 5.44 4.09 16.54
CA GLN A 272 5.11 2.69 16.26
C GLN A 272 5.65 2.27 14.90
N THR A 273 5.48 3.10 13.87
CA THR A 273 6.05 2.86 12.53
C THR A 273 7.57 2.78 12.59
N ILE A 274 8.22 3.70 13.33
CA ILE A 274 9.67 3.71 13.51
C ILE A 274 10.15 2.45 14.25
N ALA A 275 9.48 2.08 15.35
CA ALA A 275 9.84 0.90 16.13
C ALA A 275 9.75 -0.40 15.31
N VAL A 276 8.69 -0.56 14.50
CA VAL A 276 8.54 -1.71 13.61
C VAL A 276 9.61 -1.71 12.52
N ALA A 277 9.92 -0.56 11.91
CA ALA A 277 10.98 -0.46 10.90
C ALA A 277 12.35 -0.87 11.48
N ILE A 278 12.69 -0.41 12.69
CA ILE A 278 13.92 -0.81 13.39
C ILE A 278 13.89 -2.31 13.70
N LEU A 279 12.79 -2.85 14.21
CA LEU A 279 12.65 -4.27 14.50
C LEU A 279 12.88 -5.13 13.26
N VAL A 280 12.25 -4.77 12.13
CA VAL A 280 12.43 -5.48 10.85
C VAL A 280 13.89 -5.41 10.38
N ALA A 281 14.56 -4.26 10.50
CA ALA A 281 15.98 -4.13 10.15
C ALA A 281 16.84 -5.03 11.04
N LEU A 282 16.64 -5.01 12.36
CA LEU A 282 17.39 -5.84 13.32
C LEU A 282 17.20 -7.33 13.07
N VAL A 283 15.97 -7.77 12.76
CA VAL A 283 15.68 -9.17 12.43
C VAL A 283 16.41 -9.60 11.16
N ASN A 284 16.37 -8.79 10.10
CA ASN A 284 17.07 -9.12 8.86
C ASN A 284 18.59 -9.17 9.02
N VAL A 285 19.19 -8.23 9.77
CA VAL A 285 20.60 -8.29 10.15
C VAL A 285 20.91 -9.55 10.96
N SER A 286 20.07 -9.89 11.95
CA SER A 286 20.24 -11.10 12.77
C SER A 286 20.19 -12.37 11.92
N VAL A 287 19.31 -12.43 10.91
CA VAL A 287 19.21 -13.57 9.98
C VAL A 287 20.49 -13.68 9.14
N ILE A 288 20.99 -12.57 8.56
CA ILE A 288 22.23 -12.58 7.76
C ILE A 288 23.42 -13.09 8.61
N ILE A 289 23.57 -12.53 9.83
CA ILE A 289 24.62 -12.96 10.76
C ILE A 289 24.47 -14.45 11.11
N SER A 290 23.25 -14.90 11.34
CA SER A 290 22.97 -16.29 11.72
C SER A 290 23.23 -17.27 10.59
N ILE A 291 22.93 -16.93 9.35
CA ILE A 291 23.28 -17.75 8.18
C ILE A 291 24.82 -17.87 8.05
N ALA A 292 25.56 -16.78 8.22
CA ALA A 292 27.02 -16.81 8.19
C ALA A 292 27.61 -17.62 9.36
N ALA A 293 27.08 -17.45 10.57
CA ALA A 293 27.55 -18.17 11.75
C ALA A 293 27.19 -19.67 11.73
N ALA A 294 26.21 -20.09 10.96
CA ALA A 294 25.82 -21.50 10.83
C ALA A 294 26.91 -22.39 10.19
N PHE A 295 27.85 -21.80 9.45
CA PHE A 295 29.04 -22.51 8.96
C PHE A 295 29.97 -22.97 10.09
N TYR A 296 29.91 -22.33 11.27
CA TYR A 296 30.72 -22.68 12.45
C TYR A 296 29.90 -23.47 13.47
N ASP A 297 28.62 -23.15 13.63
CA ASP A 297 27.71 -23.79 14.58
C ASP A 297 26.29 -23.83 14.00
N VAL A 298 25.83 -24.99 13.62
CA VAL A 298 24.53 -25.22 12.99
C VAL A 298 23.34 -24.71 13.83
N ARG A 299 23.51 -24.53 15.16
CA ARG A 299 22.45 -23.99 16.02
C ARG A 299 22.01 -22.58 15.62
N PHE A 300 22.87 -21.81 14.98
CA PHE A 300 22.51 -20.48 14.45
C PHE A 300 21.42 -20.56 13.35
N LEU A 301 21.29 -21.68 12.64
CA LEU A 301 20.24 -21.85 11.64
C LEU A 301 18.82 -21.80 12.26
N SER A 302 18.71 -22.04 13.58
CA SER A 302 17.42 -21.92 14.29
C SER A 302 16.81 -20.51 14.20
N VAL A 303 17.60 -19.46 14.09
CA VAL A 303 17.15 -18.07 13.94
C VAL A 303 16.39 -17.88 12.62
N PHE A 304 16.98 -18.38 11.51
CA PHE A 304 16.37 -18.35 10.18
C PHE A 304 15.08 -19.20 10.13
N VAL A 305 15.17 -20.43 10.66
CA VAL A 305 14.01 -21.37 10.68
C VAL A 305 12.84 -20.79 11.48
N LEU A 306 13.13 -20.22 12.65
CA LEU A 306 12.11 -19.60 13.50
C LEU A 306 11.43 -18.43 12.78
N LYS A 307 12.23 -17.51 12.18
CA LYS A 307 11.68 -16.41 11.38
C LYS A 307 10.80 -16.91 10.24
N LEU A 308 11.27 -17.91 9.48
CA LEU A 308 10.51 -18.50 8.37
C LEU A 308 9.16 -19.04 8.83
N ILE A 309 9.12 -19.78 9.95
CA ILE A 309 7.87 -20.31 10.52
C ILE A 309 6.92 -19.16 10.88
N ILE A 310 7.43 -18.13 11.55
CA ILE A 310 6.64 -16.97 11.98
C ILE A 310 6.06 -16.23 10.76
N ASP A 311 6.87 -16.00 9.73
CA ASP A 311 6.41 -15.36 8.51
C ASP A 311 5.32 -16.20 7.80
N CYS A 312 5.50 -17.51 7.73
CA CYS A 312 4.50 -18.43 7.17
C CYS A 312 3.16 -18.36 7.91
N CYS A 313 3.17 -18.19 9.24
CA CYS A 313 1.95 -18.12 10.04
C CYS A 313 1.02 -16.98 9.60
N LEU A 314 1.55 -15.80 9.30
CA LEU A 314 0.77 -14.65 8.82
C LEU A 314 0.54 -14.70 7.32
N LEU A 315 1.59 -15.02 6.55
CA LEU A 315 1.59 -14.87 5.10
C LEU A 315 0.70 -15.92 4.42
N ILE A 316 0.71 -17.18 4.86
CA ILE A 316 -0.10 -18.24 4.24
C ILE A 316 -1.61 -17.92 4.31
N PRO A 317 -2.21 -17.64 5.48
CA PRO A 317 -3.62 -17.26 5.55
C PRO A 317 -3.95 -16.02 4.70
N PHE A 318 -3.06 -15.02 4.67
CA PHE A 318 -3.25 -13.85 3.84
C PHE A 318 -3.24 -14.16 2.34
N LEU A 319 -2.30 -14.99 1.87
CA LEU A 319 -2.22 -15.42 0.46
C LEU A 319 -3.45 -16.21 0.00
N PHE A 320 -4.02 -17.04 0.88
CA PHE A 320 -5.28 -17.71 0.58
C PHE A 320 -6.44 -16.73 0.48
N PHE A 321 -6.50 -15.76 1.39
CA PHE A 321 -7.54 -14.73 1.40
C PHE A 321 -7.46 -13.81 0.18
N SER A 322 -6.27 -13.37 -0.21
CA SER A 322 -6.02 -12.51 -1.38
C SER A 322 -6.10 -13.26 -2.73
N ARG A 323 -6.41 -14.57 -2.72
CA ARG A 323 -6.45 -15.48 -3.90
C ARG A 323 -5.09 -15.64 -4.59
N GLN A 324 -4.00 -15.49 -3.85
CA GLN A 324 -2.62 -15.61 -4.35
C GLN A 324 -1.90 -16.87 -3.85
N ARG A 325 -2.64 -17.96 -3.58
CA ARG A 325 -2.12 -19.24 -3.03
C ARG A 325 -0.94 -19.84 -3.84
N HIS A 326 -0.86 -19.53 -5.14
CA HIS A 326 0.22 -20.00 -6.00
C HIS A 326 1.60 -19.45 -5.60
N LEU A 327 1.64 -18.36 -4.80
CA LEU A 327 2.86 -17.74 -4.29
C LEU A 327 3.47 -18.48 -3.10
N VAL A 328 2.74 -19.40 -2.44
CA VAL A 328 3.22 -20.12 -1.24
C VAL A 328 4.56 -20.84 -1.50
N LYS A 329 4.74 -21.44 -2.68
CA LYS A 329 5.99 -22.12 -3.07
C LYS A 329 7.21 -21.19 -3.18
N PHE A 330 7.00 -19.87 -3.26
CA PHE A 330 8.07 -18.88 -3.34
C PHE A 330 8.47 -18.34 -1.97
N ILE A 331 7.79 -18.72 -0.87
CA ILE A 331 8.12 -18.23 0.48
C ILE A 331 9.55 -18.59 0.86
N MET A 332 9.95 -19.84 0.67
CA MET A 332 11.31 -20.28 1.01
C MET A 332 12.39 -19.57 0.18
N PRO A 333 12.33 -19.51 -1.16
CA PRO A 333 13.28 -18.74 -1.95
C PRO A 333 13.35 -17.26 -1.55
N LEU A 334 12.20 -16.61 -1.36
CA LEU A 334 12.18 -15.21 -0.95
C LEU A 334 12.78 -15.00 0.44
N SER A 335 12.50 -15.89 1.40
CA SER A 335 13.03 -15.78 2.77
C SER A 335 14.55 -15.79 2.84
N ILE A 336 15.22 -16.42 1.87
CA ILE A 336 16.69 -16.39 1.75
C ILE A 336 17.15 -15.04 1.19
N ILE A 337 16.48 -14.52 0.16
CA ILE A 337 16.90 -13.30 -0.55
C ILE A 337 16.50 -12.04 0.23
N TYR A 338 15.33 -12.07 0.88
CA TYR A 338 14.70 -10.93 1.53
C TYR A 338 15.62 -10.13 2.48
N PRO A 339 16.36 -10.76 3.41
CA PRO A 339 17.23 -10.02 4.32
C PRO A 339 18.29 -9.21 3.61
N PHE A 340 18.88 -9.77 2.54
CA PHE A 340 19.97 -9.13 1.80
C PHE A 340 19.47 -7.92 1.00
N TYR A 341 18.41 -8.06 0.22
CA TYR A 341 17.92 -6.94 -0.57
C TYR A 341 17.28 -5.85 0.29
N THR A 342 16.65 -6.20 1.40
CA THR A 342 16.08 -5.22 2.33
C THR A 342 17.18 -4.33 2.92
N ILE A 343 18.26 -4.92 3.42
CA ILE A 343 19.41 -4.15 3.94
C ILE A 343 20.07 -3.33 2.82
N LEU A 344 20.23 -3.92 1.63
CA LEU A 344 20.75 -3.18 0.47
C LEU A 344 19.87 -1.97 0.14
N THR A 345 18.53 -2.12 0.14
CA THR A 345 17.60 -1.03 -0.13
C THR A 345 17.69 0.08 0.90
N VAL A 346 17.81 -0.26 2.19
CA VAL A 346 18.02 0.72 3.26
C VAL A 346 19.32 1.48 3.02
N ILE A 347 20.44 0.80 2.73
CA ILE A 347 21.72 1.44 2.42
C ILE A 347 21.59 2.37 1.19
N LEU A 348 21.00 1.88 0.10
CA LEU A 348 20.82 2.67 -1.11
C LEU A 348 19.92 3.89 -0.89
N SER A 349 18.94 3.82 -0.01
CA SER A 349 18.07 4.95 0.33
C SER A 349 18.78 6.07 1.08
N THR A 350 19.92 5.76 1.76
CA THR A 350 20.76 6.75 2.45
C THR A 350 21.77 7.41 1.51
N CYS A 351 22.14 6.77 0.40
CA CYS A 351 23.27 7.12 -0.46
C CYS A 351 22.86 7.76 -1.80
N GLY A 352 21.82 8.62 -1.87
CA GLY A 352 21.59 9.35 -3.11
C GLY A 352 20.13 9.71 -3.41
N ARG A 353 19.94 10.58 -4.42
CA ARG A 353 18.61 10.97 -4.93
C ARG A 353 18.06 9.84 -5.81
N TYR A 354 16.78 9.52 -5.68
CA TYR A 354 16.09 8.61 -6.59
C TYR A 354 15.58 9.36 -7.83
N ARG A 355 15.47 8.66 -8.96
CA ARG A 355 14.87 9.20 -10.18
C ARG A 355 13.37 8.90 -10.18
N TRP A 356 12.56 9.90 -10.47
CA TRP A 356 11.13 9.76 -10.75
C TRP A 356 10.88 10.12 -12.20
N LYS A 357 10.27 9.19 -13.00
CA LYS A 357 9.76 9.41 -14.37
C LYS A 357 10.35 10.68 -15.04
N ASP A 358 11.47 10.53 -15.73
CA ASP A 358 12.10 11.53 -16.61
C ASP A 358 12.55 12.88 -16.00
N GLN A 359 12.90 12.91 -14.70
CA GLN A 359 13.58 14.05 -14.08
C GLN A 359 14.86 13.64 -13.34
#